data_adc92e26f00a43373303ca9db2da684e
#
_entry.id   adc92e26f00a43373303ca9db2da684e
#
_cell.length_a   1.000
_cell.length_b   1.000
_cell.length_c   1.000
_cell.angle_alpha   90.00
_cell.angle_beta   90.00
_cell.angle_gamma   90.00
#
_symmetry.space_group_name_H-M   'P 1'
#
loop_
_entity.id
_entity.type
_entity.pdbx_description
1 polymer ?
#
loop_
_entity_poly.entity_id
_entity_poly.type
_entity_poly.pdbx_seq_one_letter_code
_entity_poly.pdbx_strand_id
1 'polypeptide(L)'
;MPDKKNNIHQGDTQHPTTYTQQKDTQHPTSHTQQKDTPHPASHTQPKEIQLRSEEVQEILSYVPHWMIRWGISLIALMVVLLLFFSYLIKYPDLVVAEASLTTQVPPERIYARTTGRLDSIFVKDNAVVSKRQALAVIENTADYQSVQFLKTIVDTLNIQQLQFNFPYNKCNNLELGSIAVDYANFENDLRNYQQLLNLKPYLVEKEFQKNELFQQNRRLQNLRSQLVFSENELKLEEAKYKRNEELYKKGVIARQTLEEAELLFLQQQKNLSSMRNQISQLESNLLDLQTNQKNTVINQTKDEINLYRNLLNSFNQLKRSIRDWELMFVLESSIEGQLSYINFWRSSQYINTGALVFSVLPTKHETYLIRAKAAGLYTGKLRVGQKAIVRLSNYPDREFGVLEGELTNISKTPDSEGFLVLEISLPKQLTTSFGIELEFQQEMFGTAEIVTEDLRLLERLLYQLRDLTRRTPQATAAQNEGN
;
A
#
# COMPACT_ATOMS: atom_id res chain seq x y z
N MET A 1 -9.12 -52.93 -3.79
CA MET A 1 -8.51 -54.19 -4.27
C MET A 1 -8.20 -54.07 -5.75
N PRO A 2 -7.03 -54.58 -6.29
CA PRO A 2 -5.71 -54.69 -5.68
C PRO A 2 -4.68 -53.82 -6.43
N ASP A 3 -3.67 -53.30 -5.75
CA ASP A 3 -2.28 -53.81 -5.65
C ASP A 3 -1.53 -54.13 -6.95
N LYS A 4 -0.39 -53.47 -7.12
CA LYS A 4 0.95 -53.98 -7.48
C LYS A 4 1.85 -52.73 -7.66
N LYS A 5 2.79 -52.44 -6.77
CA LYS A 5 4.12 -53.02 -6.43
C LYS A 5 5.08 -53.06 -7.62
N ASN A 6 6.22 -52.49 -7.29
CA ASN A 6 7.63 -52.76 -7.73
C ASN A 6 8.19 -51.76 -8.75
N ASN A 7 9.43 -51.33 -8.73
CA ASN A 7 10.66 -51.72 -7.96
C ASN A 7 11.73 -50.68 -8.26
N ILE A 8 12.49 -50.25 -7.26
CA ILE A 8 13.94 -50.22 -7.16
C ILE A 8 14.75 -50.02 -8.45
N HIS A 9 15.52 -48.93 -8.57
CA HIS A 9 16.94 -49.05 -8.89
C HIS A 9 17.75 -47.92 -8.27
N GLN A 10 18.66 -48.30 -7.38
CA GLN A 10 19.86 -47.58 -6.94
C GLN A 10 20.81 -47.41 -8.11
N GLY A 11 21.55 -46.33 -8.13
CA GLY A 11 22.66 -46.09 -9.03
C GLY A 11 23.54 -44.99 -8.45
N ASP A 12 24.48 -45.40 -7.62
CA ASP A 12 25.71 -44.68 -7.29
C ASP A 12 26.41 -44.19 -8.56
N THR A 13 27.00 -43.00 -8.53
CA THR A 13 28.35 -42.72 -9.03
C THR A 13 28.75 -41.29 -8.75
N GLN A 14 29.66 -41.10 -7.76
CA GLN A 14 31.01 -40.57 -7.93
C GLN A 14 31.18 -39.12 -8.44
N HIS A 15 31.71 -38.32 -7.54
CA HIS A 15 32.50 -37.10 -7.75
C HIS A 15 33.65 -37.32 -8.76
N PRO A 16 34.07 -36.24 -9.43
CA PRO A 16 35.49 -35.95 -9.47
C PRO A 16 35.83 -34.55 -8.97
N THR A 17 36.67 -34.54 -7.97
CA THR A 17 37.59 -33.47 -7.58
C THR A 17 38.50 -33.09 -8.73
N THR A 18 38.58 -31.82 -9.05
CA THR A 18 39.64 -31.30 -9.94
C THR A 18 40.47 -30.30 -9.16
N TYR A 19 41.71 -30.74 -8.94
CA TYR A 19 42.86 -29.97 -8.47
C TYR A 19 43.16 -28.84 -9.45
N THR A 20 43.40 -27.64 -8.96
CA THR A 20 44.12 -26.60 -9.70
C THR A 20 45.37 -26.24 -8.94
N GLN A 21 46.46 -26.41 -9.64
CA GLN A 21 47.84 -26.24 -9.22
C GLN A 21 48.16 -24.80 -8.81
N GLN A 22 48.81 -24.72 -7.69
CA GLN A 22 49.66 -23.64 -7.21
C GLN A 22 50.93 -23.57 -8.09
N LYS A 23 51.25 -22.38 -8.53
CA LYS A 23 52.52 -22.09 -9.20
C LYS A 23 53.36 -21.19 -8.32
N ASP A 24 54.28 -21.83 -7.62
CA ASP A 24 55.38 -21.23 -6.89
C ASP A 24 56.26 -20.45 -7.86
N THR A 25 56.63 -19.23 -7.49
CA THR A 25 57.81 -18.55 -8.04
C THR A 25 58.72 -18.21 -6.90
N GLN A 26 59.86 -18.88 -6.92
CA GLN A 26 60.95 -18.86 -5.97
C GLN A 26 61.73 -17.56 -6.00
N HIS A 27 62.10 -17.09 -4.80
CA HIS A 27 63.20 -16.19 -4.53
C HIS A 27 64.52 -16.90 -4.72
N PRO A 28 65.61 -16.21 -5.08
CA PRO A 28 66.96 -16.64 -4.73
C PRO A 28 67.54 -15.77 -3.63
N THR A 29 67.74 -16.39 -2.47
CA THR A 29 68.65 -15.97 -1.42
C THR A 29 70.08 -16.19 -1.84
N SER A 30 70.94 -15.17 -1.73
CA SER A 30 72.39 -15.33 -1.78
C SER A 30 72.98 -15.22 -0.38
N HIS A 31 73.41 -16.32 0.13
CA HIS A 31 74.34 -16.46 1.26
C HIS A 31 75.73 -15.97 0.86
N THR A 32 76.36 -15.18 1.70
CA THR A 32 77.82 -15.10 1.73
C THR A 32 78.29 -15.37 3.13
N GLN A 33 79.13 -16.39 3.20
CA GLN A 33 79.73 -16.99 4.38
C GLN A 33 80.84 -16.15 5.00
N GLN A 34 80.84 -16.21 6.28
CA GLN A 34 81.90 -15.89 7.21
C GLN A 34 83.11 -16.79 6.97
N LYS A 35 84.33 -16.23 7.05
CA LYS A 35 85.56 -17.02 7.24
C LYS A 35 86.52 -16.30 8.18
N ASP A 36 86.82 -17.02 9.22
CA ASP A 36 87.67 -16.69 10.33
C ASP A 36 89.18 -16.56 10.00
N THR A 37 89.81 -15.62 10.75
CA THR A 37 91.12 -15.67 11.43
C THR A 37 92.44 -15.81 10.64
N PRO A 38 93.60 -15.44 11.18
CA PRO A 38 93.96 -14.93 12.53
C PRO A 38 94.99 -13.75 12.55
N HIS A 39 95.20 -13.25 13.75
CA HIS A 39 96.25 -12.31 14.21
C HIS A 39 97.67 -12.66 13.77
N PRO A 40 98.58 -11.60 13.73
CA PRO A 40 99.36 -11.35 14.91
C PRO A 40 99.65 -9.87 15.25
N ALA A 41 99.94 -9.68 16.48
CA ALA A 41 100.29 -8.46 17.17
C ALA A 41 101.56 -7.74 16.64
N SER A 42 101.59 -6.44 16.63
CA SER A 42 102.76 -5.69 16.84
C SER A 42 102.39 -4.34 17.45
N HIS A 43 103.05 -4.06 18.56
CA HIS A 43 103.07 -2.83 19.33
C HIS A 43 103.48 -1.64 18.50
N THR A 44 102.75 -0.56 18.57
CA THR A 44 103.27 0.78 18.35
C THR A 44 102.52 1.77 19.27
N GLN A 45 103.31 2.50 20.05
CA GLN A 45 102.90 3.42 21.09
C GLN A 45 102.01 4.57 20.57
N PRO A 46 101.16 5.16 21.45
CA PRO A 46 100.30 6.27 21.07
C PRO A 46 101.17 7.59 20.98
N LYS A 47 101.02 8.23 19.86
CA LYS A 47 101.45 9.57 19.68
C LYS A 47 100.51 10.51 20.40
N GLU A 48 101.00 11.13 21.48
CA GLU A 48 100.35 12.24 22.16
C GLU A 48 99.98 13.36 21.15
N ILE A 49 98.75 13.58 20.95
CA ILE A 49 98.19 14.78 20.26
C ILE A 49 98.14 15.84 21.37
N GLN A 50 99.09 16.78 21.36
CA GLN A 50 99.04 17.95 22.18
C GLN A 50 97.73 18.68 22.06
N LEU A 51 97.00 18.74 23.15
CA LEU A 51 95.86 19.60 23.35
C LEU A 51 96.27 21.05 23.12
N ARG A 52 95.72 21.67 22.09
CA ARG A 52 95.80 23.10 21.90
C ARG A 52 95.22 23.78 23.14
N SER A 53 95.94 24.77 23.60
CA SER A 53 95.69 25.57 24.79
C SER A 53 94.22 25.91 24.98
N GLU A 54 93.73 25.85 26.21
CA GLU A 54 92.38 26.17 26.69
C GLU A 54 91.86 27.55 26.22
N GLU A 55 92.73 28.47 25.89
CA GLU A 55 92.39 29.82 25.39
C GLU A 55 91.70 29.83 24.02
N VAL A 56 91.85 28.77 23.17
CA VAL A 56 91.17 28.71 21.87
C VAL A 56 89.79 28.09 21.97
N GLN A 57 89.53 27.30 23.00
CA GLN A 57 88.14 26.75 23.22
C GLN A 57 87.23 27.80 23.87
N GLU A 58 87.77 28.72 24.67
CA GLU A 58 86.96 29.74 25.32
C GLU A 58 86.45 30.82 24.34
N ILE A 59 87.17 31.07 23.22
CA ILE A 59 86.74 32.04 22.20
C ILE A 59 85.62 31.46 21.29
N LEU A 60 85.54 30.15 21.13
CA LEU A 60 84.50 29.50 20.30
C LEU A 60 83.19 29.23 21.06
N SER A 61 83.18 29.31 22.38
CA SER A 61 82.03 29.07 23.21
C SER A 61 81.21 30.33 23.60
N TYR A 62 81.77 31.52 23.33
CA TYR A 62 81.06 32.74 23.67
C TYR A 62 80.10 33.16 22.59
N VAL A 63 78.87 32.60 22.63
CA VAL A 63 77.74 33.10 21.84
C VAL A 63 77.37 34.46 22.46
N PRO A 64 77.42 35.57 21.72
CA PRO A 64 77.04 36.88 22.25
C PRO A 64 75.66 36.89 22.81
N HIS A 65 75.46 37.22 24.10
CA HIS A 65 74.13 37.22 24.73
C HIS A 65 73.09 38.10 24.01
N TRP A 66 73.51 39.09 23.24
CA TRP A 66 72.59 39.90 22.46
C TRP A 66 72.00 39.13 21.25
N MET A 67 72.75 38.26 20.57
CA MET A 67 72.24 37.39 19.47
C MET A 67 71.20 36.37 19.96
N ILE A 68 71.45 35.77 21.16
CA ILE A 68 70.47 34.85 21.74
C ILE A 68 69.17 35.59 22.13
N ARG A 69 69.33 36.77 22.78
CA ARG A 69 68.14 37.58 23.16
C ARG A 69 67.35 38.08 21.95
N TRP A 70 67.99 38.57 20.90
CA TRP A 70 67.36 39.05 19.70
C TRP A 70 66.84 37.86 18.85
N GLY A 71 67.53 36.72 18.78
CA GLY A 71 67.14 35.54 18.14
C GLY A 71 65.84 34.91 18.75
N ILE A 72 65.84 34.81 20.10
CA ILE A 72 64.71 34.35 20.85
C ILE A 72 63.51 35.32 20.70
N SER A 73 63.72 36.63 20.74
CA SER A 73 62.67 37.64 20.56
C SER A 73 62.15 37.65 19.14
N LEU A 74 62.94 37.39 18.11
CA LEU A 74 62.55 37.29 16.72
C LEU A 74 61.71 36.03 16.51
N ILE A 75 62.14 34.88 17.07
CA ILE A 75 61.37 33.63 17.03
C ILE A 75 60.05 33.80 17.78
N ALA A 76 60.05 34.43 18.96
CA ALA A 76 58.83 34.71 19.71
C ALA A 76 57.87 35.62 18.92
N LEU A 77 58.42 36.68 18.28
CA LEU A 77 57.60 37.54 17.39
C LEU A 77 57.00 36.77 16.21
N MET A 78 57.81 35.90 15.57
CA MET A 78 57.35 35.06 14.47
C MET A 78 56.29 34.14 14.91
N VAL A 79 56.36 33.48 16.07
CA VAL A 79 55.35 32.62 16.65
C VAL A 79 54.06 33.39 16.96
N VAL A 80 54.22 34.60 17.58
CA VAL A 80 53.01 35.44 17.83
C VAL A 80 52.37 35.89 16.54
N LEU A 81 53.14 36.22 15.51
CA LEU A 81 52.63 36.61 14.20
C LEU A 81 51.96 35.44 13.51
N LEU A 82 52.50 34.23 13.62
CA LEU A 82 51.90 32.99 13.09
C LEU A 82 50.59 32.65 13.82
N LEU A 83 50.55 32.79 15.15
CA LEU A 83 49.33 32.62 15.93
C LEU A 83 48.29 33.69 15.57
N PHE A 84 48.72 34.93 15.34
CA PHE A 84 47.85 36.02 14.91
C PHE A 84 47.23 35.74 13.54
N PHE A 85 48.02 35.32 12.54
CA PHE A 85 47.51 34.92 11.25
C PHE A 85 46.61 33.66 11.34
N SER A 86 47.00 32.68 12.17
CA SER A 86 46.18 31.48 12.43
C SER A 86 44.80 31.80 13.06
N TYR A 87 44.73 32.88 13.84
CA TYR A 87 43.48 33.39 14.39
C TYR A 87 42.66 34.16 13.36
N LEU A 88 43.29 34.82 12.39
CA LEU A 88 42.59 35.60 11.35
C LEU A 88 42.01 34.71 10.26
N ILE A 89 42.69 33.60 9.94
CA ILE A 89 42.24 32.67 8.86
C ILE A 89 41.14 31.75 9.38
N LYS A 90 39.95 31.90 8.80
CA LYS A 90 38.83 30.99 9.00
C LYS A 90 38.86 29.94 7.93
N TYR A 91 38.66 28.71 8.30
CA TYR A 91 38.55 27.58 7.38
C TYR A 91 37.22 26.88 7.64
N PRO A 92 36.33 26.76 6.60
CA PRO A 92 35.05 26.12 6.76
C PRO A 92 35.22 24.62 7.03
N ASP A 93 34.46 24.09 8.02
CA ASP A 93 34.33 22.66 8.22
C ASP A 93 33.18 22.15 7.31
N LEU A 94 33.48 21.14 6.52
CA LEU A 94 32.56 20.65 5.49
C LEU A 94 32.08 19.25 5.84
N VAL A 95 30.77 19.03 5.73
CA VAL A 95 30.17 17.70 5.75
C VAL A 95 29.89 17.30 4.32
N VAL A 96 30.54 16.23 3.86
CA VAL A 96 30.36 15.70 2.51
C VAL A 96 29.24 14.67 2.53
N ALA A 97 28.32 14.79 1.59
CA ALA A 97 27.17 13.90 1.41
C ALA A 97 27.05 13.51 -0.07
N GLU A 98 26.63 12.29 -0.34
CA GLU A 98 26.24 11.88 -1.69
C GLU A 98 24.94 12.58 -2.08
N ALA A 99 24.95 13.26 -3.21
CA ALA A 99 23.85 14.10 -3.64
C ALA A 99 23.23 13.60 -4.96
N SER A 100 21.92 13.73 -5.07
CA SER A 100 21.18 13.54 -6.31
C SER A 100 20.28 14.74 -6.55
N LEU A 101 20.41 15.34 -7.73
CA LEU A 101 19.50 16.39 -8.18
C LEU A 101 18.18 15.74 -8.63
N THR A 102 17.07 16.21 -8.08
CA THR A 102 15.72 15.75 -8.42
C THR A 102 14.75 16.93 -8.42
N THR A 103 13.52 16.68 -8.81
CA THR A 103 12.43 17.64 -8.72
C THR A 103 11.60 17.40 -7.46
N GLN A 104 10.80 18.39 -7.05
CA GLN A 104 9.90 18.25 -5.89
C GLN A 104 8.93 17.08 -6.05
N VAL A 105 8.48 16.80 -7.28
CA VAL A 105 7.75 15.59 -7.62
C VAL A 105 8.72 14.65 -8.33
N PRO A 106 9.14 13.55 -7.68
CA PRO A 106 10.06 12.61 -8.31
C PRO A 106 9.44 11.94 -9.53
N PRO A 107 10.26 11.49 -10.49
CA PRO A 107 9.77 10.70 -11.61
C PRO A 107 9.05 9.45 -11.14
N GLU A 108 7.90 9.18 -11.75
CA GLU A 108 7.16 7.95 -11.48
C GLU A 108 7.76 6.80 -12.27
N ARG A 109 8.14 5.74 -11.58
CA ARG A 109 8.61 4.49 -12.19
C ARG A 109 7.47 3.49 -12.23
N ILE A 110 7.09 3.06 -13.43
CA ILE A 110 5.96 2.15 -13.66
C ILE A 110 6.50 0.74 -13.88
N TYR A 111 6.15 -0.14 -12.93
CA TYR A 111 6.56 -1.54 -12.91
C TYR A 111 5.42 -2.45 -13.35
N ALA A 112 5.77 -3.52 -14.07
CA ALA A 112 4.82 -4.58 -14.40
C ALA A 112 4.37 -5.32 -13.13
N ARG A 113 3.06 -5.46 -12.95
CA ARG A 113 2.48 -6.16 -11.78
C ARG A 113 2.26 -7.64 -12.02
N THR A 114 2.27 -8.04 -13.28
CA THR A 114 2.14 -9.45 -13.71
C THR A 114 3.11 -9.77 -14.83
N THR A 115 3.36 -11.05 -15.01
CA THR A 115 4.21 -11.56 -16.10
C THR A 115 3.33 -11.82 -17.32
N GLY A 116 3.77 -11.41 -18.51
CA GLY A 116 3.06 -11.60 -19.76
C GLY A 116 3.76 -10.89 -20.90
N ARG A 117 3.14 -10.83 -22.08
CA ARG A 117 3.60 -10.00 -23.20
C ARG A 117 2.92 -8.63 -23.14
N LEU A 118 3.59 -7.60 -23.63
CA LEU A 118 2.92 -6.33 -23.93
C LEU A 118 2.02 -6.54 -25.13
N ASP A 119 0.70 -6.50 -24.92
CA ASP A 119 -0.27 -6.61 -26.01
C ASP A 119 -0.30 -5.32 -26.82
N SER A 120 -0.60 -4.22 -26.20
CA SER A 120 -0.75 -2.92 -26.84
C SER A 120 -0.05 -1.82 -26.06
N ILE A 121 0.63 -0.91 -26.78
CA ILE A 121 1.19 0.33 -26.23
C ILE A 121 0.44 1.50 -26.86
N PHE A 122 -0.21 2.32 -26.05
CA PHE A 122 -1.11 3.39 -26.50
C PHE A 122 -0.41 4.73 -26.73
N VAL A 123 0.75 4.93 -26.11
CA VAL A 123 1.46 6.22 -26.07
C VAL A 123 2.86 6.04 -26.62
N LYS A 124 3.33 6.97 -27.42
CA LYS A 124 4.70 6.96 -27.98
C LYS A 124 5.71 7.42 -26.93
N ASP A 125 6.98 7.04 -27.14
CA ASP A 125 8.10 7.54 -26.34
C ASP A 125 8.19 9.08 -26.42
N ASN A 126 8.54 9.70 -25.30
CA ASN A 126 8.63 11.16 -25.14
C ASN A 126 7.30 11.93 -25.29
N ALA A 127 6.17 11.26 -25.38
CA ALA A 127 4.87 11.93 -25.42
C ALA A 127 4.43 12.40 -24.02
N VAL A 128 3.67 13.49 -23.98
CA VAL A 128 3.05 13.99 -22.75
C VAL A 128 1.84 13.13 -22.42
N VAL A 129 1.76 12.67 -21.18
CA VAL A 129 0.68 11.84 -20.66
C VAL A 129 -0.03 12.55 -19.51
N SER A 130 -1.33 12.30 -19.41
CA SER A 130 -2.18 12.81 -18.34
C SER A 130 -2.23 11.83 -17.17
N LYS A 131 -2.64 12.34 -16.01
CA LYS A 131 -2.89 11.49 -14.84
C LYS A 131 -3.99 10.47 -15.14
N ARG A 132 -3.77 9.20 -14.77
CA ARG A 132 -4.63 8.03 -15.03
C ARG A 132 -4.78 7.68 -16.51
N GLN A 133 -3.88 8.13 -17.36
CA GLN A 133 -3.86 7.69 -18.75
C GLN A 133 -3.27 6.29 -18.85
N ALA A 134 -3.98 5.40 -19.56
CA ALA A 134 -3.46 4.08 -19.89
C ALA A 134 -2.29 4.20 -20.87
N LEU A 135 -1.19 3.56 -20.57
CA LEU A 135 0.05 3.60 -21.36
C LEU A 135 0.23 2.33 -22.18
N ALA A 136 -0.02 1.19 -21.57
CA ALA A 136 0.07 -0.11 -22.21
C ALA A 136 -0.81 -1.14 -21.47
N VAL A 137 -1.07 -2.26 -22.14
CA VAL A 137 -1.78 -3.41 -21.60
C VAL A 137 -0.92 -4.66 -21.72
N ILE A 138 -0.90 -5.46 -20.67
CA ILE A 138 -0.26 -6.77 -20.64
C ILE A 138 -1.28 -7.80 -21.14
N GLU A 139 -0.83 -8.70 -22.02
CA GLU A 139 -1.62 -9.77 -22.62
C GLU A 139 -2.39 -10.57 -21.56
N ASN A 140 -3.67 -10.72 -21.76
CA ASN A 140 -4.58 -11.47 -20.90
C ASN A 140 -5.77 -12.00 -21.73
N THR A 141 -6.69 -12.72 -21.07
CA THR A 141 -7.85 -13.34 -21.73
C THR A 141 -9.00 -12.38 -22.02
N ALA A 142 -8.92 -11.13 -21.54
CA ALA A 142 -9.94 -10.12 -21.80
C ALA A 142 -9.46 -9.11 -22.85
N ASP A 143 -10.37 -8.60 -23.67
CA ASP A 143 -10.07 -7.49 -24.55
C ASP A 143 -10.18 -6.15 -23.80
N TYR A 144 -9.15 -5.31 -23.90
CA TYR A 144 -9.09 -4.01 -23.25
C TYR A 144 -10.29 -3.10 -23.57
N GLN A 145 -10.71 -3.06 -24.85
CA GLN A 145 -11.80 -2.19 -25.28
C GLN A 145 -13.14 -2.68 -24.70
N SER A 146 -13.34 -4.00 -24.66
CA SER A 146 -14.52 -4.63 -24.06
C SER A 146 -14.63 -4.32 -22.57
N VAL A 147 -13.52 -4.40 -21.82
CA VAL A 147 -13.50 -4.07 -20.39
C VAL A 147 -13.75 -2.57 -20.15
N GLN A 148 -13.12 -1.68 -20.93
CA GLN A 148 -13.33 -0.24 -20.81
C GLN A 148 -14.78 0.17 -21.15
N PHE A 149 -15.36 -0.47 -22.15
CA PHE A 149 -16.77 -0.27 -22.47
C PHE A 149 -17.68 -0.69 -21.32
N LEU A 150 -17.47 -1.89 -20.75
CA LEU A 150 -18.20 -2.36 -19.58
C LEU A 150 -18.02 -1.42 -18.39
N LYS A 151 -16.80 -0.98 -18.12
CA LYS A 151 -16.49 -0.01 -17.05
C LYS A 151 -17.29 1.27 -17.20
N THR A 152 -17.33 1.84 -18.41
CA THR A 152 -18.08 3.07 -18.68
C THR A 152 -19.58 2.88 -18.35
N ILE A 153 -20.16 1.74 -18.71
CA ILE A 153 -21.53 1.41 -18.36
C ILE A 153 -21.69 1.31 -16.84
N VAL A 154 -20.84 0.51 -16.19
CA VAL A 154 -20.90 0.26 -14.75
C VAL A 154 -20.71 1.54 -13.93
N ASP A 155 -19.84 2.46 -14.36
CA ASP A 155 -19.60 3.73 -13.67
C ASP A 155 -20.76 4.74 -13.86
N THR A 156 -21.52 4.64 -14.95
CA THR A 156 -22.71 5.46 -15.19
C THR A 156 -23.98 4.90 -14.55
N LEU A 157 -23.97 3.61 -14.14
CA LEU A 157 -25.13 2.97 -13.51
C LEU A 157 -25.34 3.49 -12.09
N ASN A 158 -26.52 4.09 -11.86
CA ASN A 158 -26.99 4.41 -10.52
C ASN A 158 -28.04 3.40 -10.07
N ILE A 159 -27.61 2.38 -9.34
CA ILE A 159 -28.50 1.31 -8.83
C ILE A 159 -29.55 1.85 -7.83
N GLN A 160 -29.33 3.02 -7.22
CA GLN A 160 -30.30 3.65 -6.32
C GLN A 160 -31.53 4.20 -7.06
N GLN A 161 -31.43 4.44 -8.34
CA GLN A 161 -32.57 4.79 -9.17
C GLN A 161 -33.30 3.50 -9.59
N LEU A 162 -34.52 3.33 -9.08
CA LEU A 162 -35.38 2.14 -9.30
C LEU A 162 -35.65 1.79 -10.78
N GLN A 163 -35.38 2.68 -11.70
CA GLN A 163 -35.54 2.46 -13.14
C GLN A 163 -34.25 2.87 -13.86
N PHE A 164 -33.36 1.92 -14.07
CA PHE A 164 -32.26 2.09 -15.01
C PHE A 164 -32.36 1.05 -16.12
N ASN A 165 -32.07 1.50 -17.33
CA ASN A 165 -32.10 0.64 -18.50
C ASN A 165 -30.67 0.15 -18.78
N PHE A 166 -30.43 -1.12 -18.52
CA PHE A 166 -29.12 -1.72 -18.82
C PHE A 166 -29.09 -2.14 -20.30
N PRO A 167 -28.05 -1.78 -21.06
CA PRO A 167 -27.95 -2.03 -22.49
C PRO A 167 -27.48 -3.47 -22.79
N TYR A 168 -28.27 -4.48 -22.46
CA TYR A 168 -27.94 -5.90 -22.65
C TYR A 168 -27.43 -6.23 -24.05
N ASN A 169 -28.05 -5.69 -25.08
CA ASN A 169 -27.72 -5.98 -26.48
C ASN A 169 -26.32 -5.53 -26.86
N LYS A 170 -25.74 -4.51 -26.17
CA LYS A 170 -24.41 -4.03 -26.43
C LYS A 170 -23.34 -4.82 -25.67
N CYS A 171 -23.73 -5.58 -24.66
CA CYS A 171 -22.83 -6.33 -23.79
C CYS A 171 -22.70 -7.82 -24.17
N ASN A 172 -23.50 -8.31 -25.15
CA ASN A 172 -23.55 -9.75 -25.48
C ASN A 172 -22.22 -10.32 -26.04
N ASN A 173 -21.37 -9.48 -26.66
CA ASN A 173 -20.18 -9.95 -27.37
C ASN A 173 -18.88 -9.41 -26.76
N LEU A 174 -18.89 -9.08 -25.46
CA LEU A 174 -17.72 -8.58 -24.77
C LEU A 174 -16.77 -9.73 -24.39
N GLU A 175 -15.52 -9.61 -24.75
CA GLU A 175 -14.46 -10.52 -24.33
C GLU A 175 -13.90 -10.06 -22.95
N LEU A 176 -14.51 -10.59 -21.88
CA LEU A 176 -14.26 -10.14 -20.50
C LEU A 176 -13.27 -11.01 -19.73
N GLY A 177 -12.81 -12.13 -20.30
CA GLY A 177 -11.86 -13.03 -19.64
C GLY A 177 -12.30 -13.42 -18.23
N SER A 178 -11.44 -13.15 -17.23
CA SER A 178 -11.72 -13.45 -15.82
C SER A 178 -12.90 -12.67 -15.23
N ILE A 179 -13.26 -11.53 -15.79
CA ILE A 179 -14.39 -10.70 -15.33
C ILE A 179 -15.74 -11.30 -15.75
N ALA A 180 -15.76 -12.17 -16.76
CA ALA A 180 -17.00 -12.72 -17.35
C ALA A 180 -17.92 -13.37 -16.32
N VAL A 181 -17.39 -14.06 -15.33
CA VAL A 181 -18.16 -14.73 -14.27
C VAL A 181 -18.89 -13.71 -13.40
N ASP A 182 -18.21 -12.67 -12.96
CA ASP A 182 -18.79 -11.63 -12.11
C ASP A 182 -19.80 -10.77 -12.90
N TYR A 183 -19.56 -10.55 -14.19
CA TYR A 183 -20.50 -9.91 -15.08
C TYR A 183 -21.78 -10.75 -15.25
N ALA A 184 -21.66 -12.06 -15.49
CA ALA A 184 -22.81 -12.96 -15.63
C ALA A 184 -23.66 -13.02 -14.34
N ASN A 185 -23.01 -13.06 -13.17
CA ASN A 185 -23.70 -13.01 -11.88
C ASN A 185 -24.48 -11.70 -11.71
N PHE A 186 -23.84 -10.57 -12.01
CA PHE A 186 -24.50 -9.27 -11.96
C PHE A 186 -25.68 -9.19 -12.95
N GLU A 187 -25.49 -9.65 -14.18
CA GLU A 187 -26.56 -9.65 -15.20
C GLU A 187 -27.75 -10.49 -14.76
N ASN A 188 -27.50 -11.67 -14.18
CA ASN A 188 -28.53 -12.55 -13.68
C ASN A 188 -29.32 -11.92 -12.52
N ASP A 189 -28.64 -11.39 -11.53
CA ASP A 189 -29.29 -10.72 -10.39
C ASP A 189 -30.07 -9.49 -10.82
N LEU A 190 -29.56 -8.75 -11.80
CA LEU A 190 -30.24 -7.61 -12.38
C LEU A 190 -31.53 -8.01 -13.09
N ARG A 191 -31.50 -9.08 -13.90
CA ARG A 191 -32.65 -9.61 -14.57
C ARG A 191 -33.73 -10.10 -13.58
N ASN A 192 -33.32 -10.82 -12.54
CA ASN A 192 -34.21 -11.30 -11.48
C ASN A 192 -34.90 -10.13 -10.74
N TYR A 193 -34.15 -9.09 -10.40
CA TYR A 193 -34.71 -7.90 -9.77
C TYR A 193 -35.68 -7.15 -10.70
N GLN A 194 -35.32 -6.95 -11.96
CA GLN A 194 -36.16 -6.31 -12.96
C GLN A 194 -37.43 -7.13 -13.23
N GLN A 195 -37.34 -8.46 -13.24
CA GLN A 195 -38.48 -9.33 -13.40
C GLN A 195 -39.50 -9.17 -12.26
N LEU A 196 -39.03 -9.10 -11.01
CA LEU A 196 -39.91 -8.83 -9.87
C LEU A 196 -40.66 -7.49 -10.03
N LEU A 197 -39.91 -6.43 -10.41
CA LEU A 197 -40.49 -5.10 -10.59
C LEU A 197 -41.48 -5.00 -11.74
N ASN A 198 -41.26 -5.73 -12.87
CA ASN A 198 -42.08 -5.67 -14.06
C ASN A 198 -43.31 -6.55 -13.95
N LEU A 199 -43.19 -7.79 -13.51
CA LEU A 199 -44.27 -8.75 -13.43
C LEU A 199 -45.19 -8.47 -12.24
N LYS A 200 -44.68 -7.86 -11.18
CA LYS A 200 -45.46 -7.54 -9.96
C LYS A 200 -46.34 -8.70 -9.46
N PRO A 201 -45.78 -9.93 -9.30
CA PRO A 201 -46.59 -11.13 -9.03
C PRO A 201 -47.43 -10.99 -7.76
N TYR A 202 -46.91 -10.29 -6.77
CA TYR A 202 -47.62 -10.05 -5.50
C TYR A 202 -48.83 -9.13 -5.62
N LEU A 203 -48.94 -8.30 -6.64
CA LEU A 203 -50.14 -7.48 -6.86
C LEU A 203 -51.31 -8.36 -7.28
N VAL A 204 -51.08 -9.30 -8.17
CA VAL A 204 -52.13 -10.25 -8.62
C VAL A 204 -52.61 -11.13 -7.47
N GLU A 205 -51.67 -11.64 -6.68
CA GLU A 205 -51.99 -12.45 -5.49
C GLU A 205 -52.78 -11.65 -4.43
N LYS A 206 -52.40 -10.43 -4.15
CA LYS A 206 -53.14 -9.55 -3.24
C LYS A 206 -54.54 -9.24 -3.70
N GLU A 207 -54.73 -9.05 -4.98
CA GLU A 207 -56.06 -8.78 -5.55
C GLU A 207 -56.97 -10.01 -5.45
N PHE A 208 -56.42 -11.18 -5.73
CA PHE A 208 -57.14 -12.45 -5.54
C PHE A 208 -57.55 -12.65 -4.07
N GLN A 209 -56.62 -12.53 -3.12
CA GLN A 209 -56.90 -12.69 -1.69
C GLN A 209 -57.89 -11.64 -1.17
N LYS A 210 -57.86 -10.42 -1.67
CA LYS A 210 -58.84 -9.38 -1.33
C LYS A 210 -60.26 -9.77 -1.77
N ASN A 211 -60.38 -10.29 -2.97
CA ASN A 211 -61.67 -10.72 -3.50
C ASN A 211 -62.20 -11.92 -2.71
N GLU A 212 -61.37 -12.88 -2.38
CA GLU A 212 -61.73 -14.02 -1.56
C GLU A 212 -62.21 -13.60 -0.16
N LEU A 213 -61.49 -12.75 0.55
CA LEU A 213 -61.89 -12.17 1.84
C LEU A 213 -63.27 -11.47 1.74
N PHE A 214 -63.50 -10.71 0.67
CA PHE A 214 -64.77 -10.05 0.46
C PHE A 214 -65.93 -11.05 0.32
N GLN A 215 -65.76 -12.12 -0.44
CA GLN A 215 -66.78 -13.16 -0.60
C GLN A 215 -67.06 -13.91 0.70
N GLN A 216 -66.01 -14.28 1.44
CA GLN A 216 -66.19 -14.99 2.71
C GLN A 216 -66.85 -14.11 3.79
N ASN A 217 -66.54 -12.80 3.84
CA ASN A 217 -67.22 -11.85 4.72
C ASN A 217 -68.72 -11.72 4.38
N ARG A 218 -69.05 -11.68 3.10
CA ARG A 218 -70.51 -11.68 2.69
C ARG A 218 -71.23 -12.97 3.12
N ARG A 219 -70.51 -14.11 3.01
CA ARG A 219 -71.08 -15.41 3.45
C ARG A 219 -71.29 -15.40 4.99
N LEU A 220 -70.34 -14.86 5.73
CA LEU A 220 -70.48 -14.73 7.17
C LEU A 220 -71.66 -13.85 7.57
N GLN A 221 -71.86 -12.72 6.91
CA GLN A 221 -73.02 -11.83 7.14
C GLN A 221 -74.35 -12.55 6.88
N ASN A 222 -74.46 -13.32 5.79
CA ASN A 222 -75.65 -14.11 5.47
C ASN A 222 -75.92 -15.16 6.51
N LEU A 223 -74.89 -15.92 6.98
CA LEU A 223 -75.04 -16.93 8.01
C LEU A 223 -75.44 -16.30 9.36
N ARG A 224 -74.90 -15.14 9.70
CA ARG A 224 -75.29 -14.39 10.92
C ARG A 224 -76.77 -13.94 10.86
N SER A 225 -77.24 -13.50 9.67
CA SER A 225 -78.64 -13.14 9.51
C SER A 225 -79.56 -14.40 9.65
N GLN A 226 -79.16 -15.55 9.07
CA GLN A 226 -79.87 -16.81 9.25
C GLN A 226 -79.88 -17.28 10.72
N LEU A 227 -78.79 -17.08 11.45
CA LEU A 227 -78.66 -17.37 12.90
C LEU A 227 -79.75 -16.63 13.68
N VAL A 228 -79.99 -15.35 13.40
CA VAL A 228 -80.96 -14.51 14.10
C VAL A 228 -82.37 -15.09 13.85
N PHE A 229 -82.72 -15.55 12.60
CA PHE A 229 -83.99 -16.22 12.32
C PHE A 229 -84.13 -17.56 13.05
N SER A 230 -83.05 -18.36 13.07
CA SER A 230 -83.06 -19.64 13.79
C SER A 230 -83.18 -19.50 15.30
N GLU A 231 -82.63 -18.45 15.88
CA GLU A 231 -82.77 -18.08 17.33
C GLU A 231 -84.22 -17.71 17.64
N ASN A 232 -84.89 -16.99 16.74
CA ASN A 232 -86.33 -16.67 16.88
C ASN A 232 -87.22 -17.89 16.76
N GLU A 233 -86.94 -18.80 15.80
CA GLU A 233 -87.65 -20.08 15.68
C GLU A 233 -87.46 -20.92 16.95
N LEU A 234 -86.21 -21.02 17.49
CA LEU A 234 -85.98 -21.75 18.73
C LEU A 234 -86.79 -21.18 19.91
N LYS A 235 -86.92 -19.86 20.04
CA LYS A 235 -87.71 -19.20 21.07
C LYS A 235 -89.20 -19.56 20.93
N LEU A 236 -89.69 -19.64 19.70
CA LEU A 236 -91.10 -20.04 19.42
C LEU A 236 -91.39 -21.51 19.79
N GLU A 237 -90.48 -22.40 19.42
CA GLU A 237 -90.62 -23.82 19.74
C GLU A 237 -90.42 -24.06 21.29
N GLU A 238 -89.54 -23.34 21.92
CA GLU A 238 -89.36 -23.35 23.40
C GLU A 238 -90.68 -22.93 24.07
N ALA A 239 -91.29 -21.83 23.63
CA ALA A 239 -92.54 -21.36 24.19
C ALA A 239 -93.72 -22.38 23.95
N LYS A 240 -93.77 -23.07 22.80
CA LYS A 240 -94.69 -24.14 22.56
C LYS A 240 -94.48 -25.33 23.50
N TYR A 241 -93.24 -25.78 23.64
CA TYR A 241 -92.85 -26.86 24.53
C TYR A 241 -93.26 -26.54 25.99
N LYS A 242 -92.90 -25.39 26.57
CA LYS A 242 -93.25 -24.93 27.88
C LYS A 242 -94.80 -24.90 28.09
N ARG A 243 -95.54 -24.42 27.14
CA ARG A 243 -97.00 -24.39 27.15
C ARG A 243 -97.61 -25.83 27.17
N ASN A 244 -97.08 -26.73 26.34
CA ASN A 244 -97.50 -28.11 26.33
C ASN A 244 -97.14 -28.85 27.62
N GLU A 245 -96.04 -28.57 28.23
CA GLU A 245 -95.59 -29.07 29.51
C GLU A 245 -96.63 -28.69 30.62
N GLU A 246 -97.09 -27.42 30.69
CA GLU A 246 -98.11 -26.95 31.61
C GLU A 246 -99.47 -27.61 31.37
N LEU A 247 -99.87 -27.78 30.05
CA LEU A 247 -101.11 -28.44 29.71
C LEU A 247 -101.12 -29.93 30.12
N TYR A 248 -99.96 -30.59 29.97
CA TYR A 248 -99.80 -31.97 30.39
C TYR A 248 -99.87 -32.10 31.90
N LYS A 249 -99.27 -31.26 32.67
CA LYS A 249 -99.34 -31.19 34.13
C LYS A 249 -100.77 -30.99 34.59
N LYS A 250 -101.67 -30.32 33.77
CA LYS A 250 -103.09 -30.13 34.05
C LYS A 250 -104.00 -31.30 33.53
N GLY A 251 -103.37 -32.30 32.94
CA GLY A 251 -104.11 -33.45 32.36
C GLY A 251 -104.89 -33.18 31.07
N VAL A 252 -104.57 -32.05 30.35
CA VAL A 252 -105.34 -31.62 29.15
C VAL A 252 -104.84 -32.25 27.88
N ILE A 253 -103.56 -32.61 27.81
CA ILE A 253 -102.94 -33.21 26.57
C ILE A 253 -102.35 -34.60 26.88
N ALA A 254 -102.22 -35.46 25.86
CA ALA A 254 -101.56 -36.73 26.01
C ALA A 254 -100.00 -36.58 26.08
N ARG A 255 -99.37 -37.59 26.70
CA ARG A 255 -97.88 -37.65 26.81
C ARG A 255 -97.17 -37.59 25.47
N GLN A 256 -97.74 -38.28 24.45
CA GLN A 256 -97.23 -38.26 23.07
C GLN A 256 -97.12 -36.85 22.52
N THR A 257 -98.13 -35.98 22.75
CA THR A 257 -98.12 -34.59 22.27
C THR A 257 -97.03 -33.76 22.94
N LEU A 258 -96.69 -34.00 24.22
CA LEU A 258 -95.58 -33.39 24.90
C LEU A 258 -94.19 -33.83 24.36
N GLU A 259 -94.08 -35.18 24.11
CA GLU A 259 -92.81 -35.73 23.59
C GLU A 259 -92.58 -35.26 22.14
N GLU A 260 -93.60 -35.07 21.32
CA GLU A 260 -93.50 -34.46 19.97
C GLU A 260 -93.00 -32.99 20.05
N ALA A 261 -93.51 -32.20 20.97
CA ALA A 261 -93.09 -30.82 21.14
C ALA A 261 -91.65 -30.71 21.68
N GLU A 262 -91.26 -31.63 22.55
CA GLU A 262 -89.89 -31.75 23.07
C GLU A 262 -88.93 -32.11 21.94
N LEU A 263 -89.27 -33.07 21.08
CA LEU A 263 -88.47 -33.50 19.94
C LEU A 263 -88.16 -32.30 18.99
N LEU A 264 -89.23 -31.54 18.64
CA LEU A 264 -89.10 -30.36 17.79
C LEU A 264 -88.25 -29.30 18.38
N PHE A 265 -88.36 -29.02 19.70
CA PHE A 265 -87.51 -28.07 20.42
C PHE A 265 -86.05 -28.53 20.40
N LEU A 266 -85.76 -29.81 20.73
CA LEU A 266 -84.38 -30.37 20.68
C LEU A 266 -83.79 -30.34 19.27
N GLN A 267 -84.63 -30.62 18.24
CA GLN A 267 -84.22 -30.56 16.87
C GLN A 267 -83.79 -29.15 16.44
N GLN A 268 -84.54 -28.10 16.91
CA GLN A 268 -84.23 -26.72 16.62
C GLN A 268 -82.99 -26.25 17.37
N GLN A 269 -82.83 -26.72 18.61
CA GLN A 269 -81.63 -26.47 19.39
C GLN A 269 -80.37 -27.05 18.72
N LYS A 270 -80.46 -28.28 18.17
CA LYS A 270 -79.41 -28.93 17.38
C LYS A 270 -79.06 -28.12 16.11
N ASN A 271 -80.12 -27.68 15.40
CA ASN A 271 -79.89 -26.83 14.18
C ASN A 271 -79.17 -25.54 14.51
N LEU A 272 -79.55 -24.85 15.59
CA LEU A 272 -78.88 -23.62 16.03
C LEU A 272 -77.40 -23.87 16.41
N SER A 273 -77.14 -24.97 17.13
CA SER A 273 -75.74 -25.34 17.49
C SER A 273 -74.90 -25.64 16.24
N SER A 274 -75.53 -26.37 15.24
CA SER A 274 -74.84 -26.62 13.96
C SER A 274 -74.51 -25.33 13.24
N MET A 275 -75.40 -24.35 13.21
CA MET A 275 -75.17 -23.06 12.53
C MET A 275 -74.11 -22.22 13.25
N ARG A 276 -74.08 -22.22 14.58
CA ARG A 276 -73.01 -21.56 15.35
C ARG A 276 -71.66 -22.18 15.04
N ASN A 277 -71.54 -23.50 14.97
CA ASN A 277 -70.33 -24.20 14.57
C ASN A 277 -69.85 -23.80 13.18
N GLN A 278 -70.84 -23.72 12.20
CA GLN A 278 -70.49 -23.25 10.83
C GLN A 278 -69.96 -21.81 10.83
N ILE A 279 -70.54 -20.90 11.62
CA ILE A 279 -70.07 -19.53 11.75
C ILE A 279 -68.65 -19.50 12.37
N SER A 280 -68.41 -20.23 13.47
CA SER A 280 -67.12 -20.33 14.09
C SER A 280 -66.02 -20.87 13.14
N GLN A 281 -66.37 -21.90 12.33
CA GLN A 281 -65.47 -22.43 11.32
C GLN A 281 -65.14 -21.38 10.24
N LEU A 282 -66.15 -20.62 9.81
CA LEU A 282 -65.94 -19.57 8.81
C LEU A 282 -65.14 -18.39 9.35
N GLU A 283 -65.34 -18.02 10.61
CA GLU A 283 -64.54 -17.01 11.28
C GLU A 283 -63.06 -17.43 11.42
N SER A 284 -62.80 -18.70 11.74
CA SER A 284 -61.44 -19.27 11.71
C SER A 284 -60.82 -19.19 10.34
N ASN A 285 -61.54 -19.59 9.29
CA ASN A 285 -61.07 -19.52 7.90
C ASN A 285 -60.73 -18.06 7.49
N LEU A 286 -61.54 -17.09 7.92
CA LEU A 286 -61.30 -15.68 7.68
C LEU A 286 -60.01 -15.16 8.35
N LEU A 287 -59.71 -15.60 9.58
CA LEU A 287 -58.45 -15.31 10.25
C LEU A 287 -57.27 -15.89 9.52
N ASP A 288 -57.40 -17.11 9.00
CA ASP A 288 -56.34 -17.74 8.20
C ASP A 288 -56.08 -16.96 6.89
N LEU A 289 -57.15 -16.56 6.18
CA LEU A 289 -57.03 -15.72 4.99
C LEU A 289 -56.38 -14.37 5.27
N GLN A 290 -56.72 -13.70 6.39
CA GLN A 290 -56.08 -12.45 6.81
C GLN A 290 -54.61 -12.64 7.13
N THR A 291 -54.27 -13.76 7.78
CA THR A 291 -52.90 -14.12 8.08
C THR A 291 -52.10 -14.36 6.80
N ASN A 292 -52.67 -15.09 5.84
CA ASN A 292 -52.05 -15.34 4.53
C ASN A 292 -51.84 -14.03 3.77
N GLN A 293 -52.80 -13.09 3.81
CA GLN A 293 -52.62 -11.77 3.19
C GLN A 293 -51.44 -10.98 3.80
N LYS A 294 -51.32 -11.00 5.15
CA LYS A 294 -50.17 -10.39 5.83
C LYS A 294 -48.86 -11.06 5.42
N ASN A 295 -48.85 -12.39 5.36
CA ASN A 295 -47.67 -13.15 4.95
C ASN A 295 -47.23 -12.81 3.51
N THR A 296 -48.18 -12.63 2.61
CA THR A 296 -47.92 -12.22 1.23
C THR A 296 -47.23 -10.86 1.17
N VAL A 297 -47.65 -9.89 2.01
CA VAL A 297 -46.97 -8.59 2.09
C VAL A 297 -45.53 -8.71 2.66
N ILE A 298 -45.36 -9.53 3.71
CA ILE A 298 -44.06 -9.80 4.30
C ILE A 298 -43.11 -10.47 3.29
N ASN A 299 -43.63 -11.49 2.56
CA ASN A 299 -42.84 -12.20 1.56
C ASN A 299 -42.45 -11.29 0.39
N GLN A 300 -43.38 -10.44 -0.09
CA GLN A 300 -43.05 -9.42 -1.09
C GLN A 300 -41.86 -8.54 -0.63
N THR A 301 -41.96 -7.98 0.57
CA THR A 301 -40.91 -7.08 1.09
C THR A 301 -39.59 -7.83 1.27
N LYS A 302 -39.64 -9.06 1.77
CA LYS A 302 -38.46 -9.90 1.97
C LYS A 302 -37.79 -10.26 0.64
N ASP A 303 -38.55 -10.62 -0.37
CA ASP A 303 -37.99 -10.98 -1.68
C ASP A 303 -37.42 -9.75 -2.40
N GLU A 304 -38.09 -8.60 -2.30
CA GLU A 304 -37.58 -7.33 -2.84
C GLU A 304 -36.25 -6.94 -2.20
N ILE A 305 -36.18 -7.01 -0.88
CA ILE A 305 -34.92 -6.71 -0.13
C ILE A 305 -33.83 -7.72 -0.49
N ASN A 306 -34.13 -9.01 -0.60
CA ASN A 306 -33.13 -10.03 -0.90
C ASN A 306 -32.59 -9.89 -2.32
N LEU A 307 -33.46 -9.72 -3.31
CA LEU A 307 -33.04 -9.52 -4.70
C LEU A 307 -32.27 -8.23 -4.89
N TYR A 308 -32.67 -7.15 -4.21
CA TYR A 308 -31.90 -5.89 -4.22
C TYR A 308 -30.52 -6.04 -3.59
N ARG A 309 -30.40 -6.77 -2.46
CA ARG A 309 -29.09 -7.05 -1.83
C ARG A 309 -28.19 -7.89 -2.73
N ASN A 310 -28.73 -8.91 -3.36
CA ASN A 310 -27.98 -9.76 -4.30
C ASN A 310 -27.46 -8.91 -5.45
N LEU A 311 -28.31 -8.10 -6.07
CA LEU A 311 -27.92 -7.17 -7.11
C LEU A 311 -26.83 -6.19 -6.67
N LEU A 312 -26.95 -5.62 -5.47
CA LEU A 312 -25.93 -4.71 -4.95
C LEU A 312 -24.60 -5.41 -4.70
N ASN A 313 -24.64 -6.63 -4.19
CA ASN A 313 -23.45 -7.44 -3.93
C ASN A 313 -22.72 -7.82 -5.23
N SER A 314 -23.45 -8.34 -6.21
CA SER A 314 -22.88 -8.72 -7.51
C SER A 314 -22.37 -7.50 -8.29
N PHE A 315 -23.04 -6.35 -8.20
CA PHE A 315 -22.56 -5.11 -8.78
C PHE A 315 -21.23 -4.63 -8.16
N ASN A 316 -21.15 -4.63 -6.83
CA ASN A 316 -19.92 -4.26 -6.14
C ASN A 316 -18.79 -5.26 -6.41
N GLN A 317 -19.13 -6.53 -6.58
CA GLN A 317 -18.16 -7.55 -6.96
C GLN A 317 -17.64 -7.30 -8.37
N LEU A 318 -18.52 -7.03 -9.33
CA LEU A 318 -18.14 -6.67 -10.70
C LEU A 318 -17.24 -5.42 -10.74
N LYS A 319 -17.58 -4.39 -9.97
CA LYS A 319 -16.71 -3.19 -9.85
C LYS A 319 -15.32 -3.51 -9.32
N ARG A 320 -15.22 -4.40 -8.35
CA ARG A 320 -13.92 -4.87 -7.82
C ARG A 320 -13.16 -5.65 -8.88
N SER A 321 -13.78 -6.61 -9.55
CA SER A 321 -13.13 -7.40 -10.59
C SER A 321 -12.58 -6.55 -11.74
N ILE A 322 -13.34 -5.54 -12.18
CA ILE A 322 -12.86 -4.59 -13.20
C ILE A 322 -11.63 -3.83 -12.70
N ARG A 323 -11.68 -3.32 -11.46
CA ARG A 323 -10.55 -2.58 -10.86
C ARG A 323 -9.32 -3.45 -10.68
N ASP A 324 -9.51 -4.68 -10.19
CA ASP A 324 -8.43 -5.63 -9.96
C ASP A 324 -7.76 -6.03 -11.29
N TRP A 325 -8.58 -6.21 -12.33
CA TRP A 325 -8.09 -6.45 -13.68
C TRP A 325 -7.28 -5.25 -14.21
N GLU A 326 -7.79 -4.02 -14.07
CA GLU A 326 -7.07 -2.80 -14.48
C GLU A 326 -5.74 -2.69 -13.73
N LEU A 327 -5.77 -2.85 -12.41
CA LEU A 327 -4.56 -2.79 -11.58
C LEU A 327 -3.53 -3.83 -12.00
N MET A 328 -3.94 -5.01 -12.42
CA MET A 328 -3.04 -6.12 -12.77
C MET A 328 -2.47 -6.01 -14.17
N PHE A 329 -3.28 -5.62 -15.15
CA PHE A 329 -2.95 -5.73 -16.57
C PHE A 329 -2.75 -4.40 -17.27
N VAL A 330 -3.28 -3.29 -16.74
CA VAL A 330 -3.13 -1.96 -17.35
C VAL A 330 -2.02 -1.18 -16.65
N LEU A 331 -1.05 -0.74 -17.42
CA LEU A 331 -0.02 0.18 -16.97
C LEU A 331 -0.54 1.61 -17.18
N GLU A 332 -0.74 2.36 -16.11
CA GLU A 332 -1.24 3.73 -16.14
C GLU A 332 -0.29 4.70 -15.42
N SER A 333 -0.31 5.96 -15.81
CA SER A 333 0.42 7.03 -15.13
C SER A 333 -0.38 7.59 -13.96
N SER A 334 0.25 7.74 -12.78
CA SER A 334 -0.37 8.40 -11.62
C SER A 334 -0.18 9.92 -11.62
N ILE A 335 0.74 10.43 -12.46
CA ILE A 335 1.09 11.84 -12.58
C ILE A 335 0.94 12.33 -14.03
N GLU A 336 0.85 13.64 -14.19
CA GLU A 336 0.98 14.28 -15.50
C GLU A 336 2.47 14.50 -15.81
N GLY A 337 2.92 14.11 -17.01
CA GLY A 337 4.34 14.21 -17.32
C GLY A 337 4.71 13.72 -18.71
N GLN A 338 5.99 13.68 -19.01
CA GLN A 338 6.54 13.12 -20.24
C GLN A 338 6.92 11.67 -20.01
N LEU A 339 6.40 10.78 -20.85
CA LEU A 339 6.68 9.35 -20.82
C LEU A 339 8.05 9.05 -21.39
N SER A 340 8.80 8.20 -20.73
CA SER A 340 10.06 7.65 -21.25
C SER A 340 10.03 6.13 -21.20
N TYR A 341 10.38 5.49 -22.29
CA TYR A 341 10.57 4.05 -22.38
C TYR A 341 11.92 3.67 -21.76
N ILE A 342 11.92 2.65 -20.92
CA ILE A 342 13.18 2.23 -20.27
C ILE A 342 13.73 0.97 -20.92
N ASN A 343 13.03 -0.16 -20.77
CA ASN A 343 13.51 -1.47 -21.24
C ASN A 343 12.66 -2.07 -22.37
N PHE A 344 11.44 -1.55 -22.56
CA PHE A 344 10.46 -2.13 -23.46
C PHE A 344 9.87 -1.04 -24.35
N TRP A 345 9.97 -1.22 -25.69
CA TRP A 345 9.57 -0.22 -26.68
C TRP A 345 8.69 -0.76 -27.82
N ARG A 346 8.37 -2.06 -27.78
CA ARG A 346 7.52 -2.69 -28.79
C ARG A 346 6.47 -3.58 -28.15
N SER A 347 5.32 -3.66 -28.78
CA SER A 347 4.33 -4.69 -28.52
C SER A 347 4.92 -6.10 -28.72
N SER A 348 4.32 -7.09 -28.09
CA SER A 348 4.75 -8.50 -28.10
C SER A 348 6.07 -8.80 -27.36
N GLN A 349 6.72 -7.83 -26.71
CA GLN A 349 7.83 -8.09 -25.82
C GLN A 349 7.35 -8.74 -24.51
N TYR A 350 8.09 -9.72 -24.02
CA TYR A 350 7.78 -10.43 -22.77
C TYR A 350 8.34 -9.67 -21.59
N ILE A 351 7.49 -9.45 -20.58
CA ILE A 351 7.83 -8.76 -19.34
C ILE A 351 7.57 -9.67 -18.14
N ASN A 352 8.44 -9.58 -17.15
CA ASN A 352 8.29 -10.27 -15.87
C ASN A 352 7.69 -9.32 -14.83
N THR A 353 7.01 -9.89 -13.86
CA THR A 353 6.55 -9.14 -12.68
C THR A 353 7.71 -8.40 -12.02
N GLY A 354 7.51 -7.13 -11.69
CA GLY A 354 8.54 -6.27 -11.10
C GLY A 354 9.50 -5.64 -12.10
N ALA A 355 9.38 -5.93 -13.41
CA ALA A 355 10.19 -5.25 -14.43
C ALA A 355 9.78 -3.79 -14.56
N LEU A 356 10.76 -2.89 -14.62
CA LEU A 356 10.54 -1.47 -14.90
C LEU A 356 10.24 -1.29 -16.39
N VAL A 357 9.06 -0.81 -16.71
CA VAL A 357 8.57 -0.66 -18.09
C VAL A 357 8.71 0.78 -18.56
N PHE A 358 8.14 1.71 -17.82
CA PHE A 358 8.11 3.13 -18.17
C PHE A 358 8.57 4.00 -17.00
N SER A 359 9.00 5.21 -17.33
CA SER A 359 9.18 6.31 -16.40
C SER A 359 8.39 7.52 -16.88
N VAL A 360 7.70 8.21 -15.98
CA VAL A 360 7.00 9.45 -16.29
C VAL A 360 7.67 10.58 -15.55
N LEU A 361 8.19 11.53 -16.33
CA LEU A 361 8.87 12.73 -15.85
C LEU A 361 7.85 13.86 -15.75
N PRO A 362 7.62 14.48 -14.56
CA PRO A 362 6.70 15.60 -14.44
C PRO A 362 7.07 16.75 -15.35
N THR A 363 6.11 17.30 -16.10
CA THR A 363 6.34 18.43 -17.02
C THR A 363 6.40 19.78 -16.29
N LYS A 364 5.83 19.88 -15.10
CA LYS A 364 5.87 21.11 -14.29
C LYS A 364 7.07 21.05 -13.34
N HIS A 365 8.17 21.62 -13.77
CA HIS A 365 9.37 21.80 -12.95
C HIS A 365 9.26 23.13 -12.18
N GLU A 366 8.46 23.19 -11.12
CA GLU A 366 8.36 24.43 -10.34
C GLU A 366 9.59 24.67 -9.47
N THR A 367 10.25 23.62 -8.98
CA THR A 367 11.45 23.74 -8.13
C THR A 367 12.33 22.49 -8.22
N TYR A 368 13.63 22.72 -8.45
CA TYR A 368 14.65 21.69 -8.32
C TYR A 368 15.09 21.60 -6.88
N LEU A 369 15.35 20.40 -6.41
CA LEU A 369 15.92 20.16 -5.09
C LEU A 369 17.00 19.08 -5.17
N ILE A 370 17.92 19.16 -4.24
CA ILE A 370 18.95 18.13 -4.11
C ILE A 370 18.64 17.32 -2.87
N ARG A 371 18.55 16.01 -3.05
CA ARG A 371 18.56 15.05 -1.97
C ARG A 371 19.98 14.56 -1.74
N ALA A 372 20.47 14.74 -0.52
CA ALA A 372 21.80 14.28 -0.16
C ALA A 372 21.74 13.28 1.00
N LYS A 373 22.60 12.26 0.95
CA LYS A 373 22.75 11.24 1.99
C LYS A 373 24.05 11.53 2.75
N ALA A 374 23.95 11.91 4.01
CA ALA A 374 25.08 12.16 4.89
C ALA A 374 25.31 10.99 5.85
N ALA A 375 26.55 10.53 5.98
CA ALA A 375 26.92 9.54 6.98
C ALA A 375 26.72 10.08 8.40
N GLY A 376 26.21 9.26 9.33
CA GLY A 376 25.82 9.67 10.68
C GLY A 376 26.93 10.32 11.53
N LEU A 377 28.21 10.18 11.14
CA LEU A 377 29.36 10.54 11.96
C LEU A 377 29.51 12.05 12.23
N TYR A 378 28.96 12.94 11.40
CA TYR A 378 29.12 14.41 11.53
C TYR A 378 27.76 15.16 11.51
N THR A 379 26.67 14.45 11.56
CA THR A 379 25.31 15.02 11.40
C THR A 379 24.88 15.92 12.55
N GLY A 380 25.50 15.81 13.72
CA GLY A 380 25.25 16.71 14.86
C GLY A 380 25.61 18.18 14.61
N LYS A 381 26.39 18.48 13.57
CA LYS A 381 26.79 19.86 13.17
C LYS A 381 25.86 20.44 12.11
N LEU A 382 24.98 19.63 11.52
CA LEU A 382 24.07 20.09 10.48
C LEU A 382 22.90 20.89 11.06
N ARG A 383 22.61 22.02 10.47
CA ARG A 383 21.48 22.89 10.82
C ARG A 383 20.82 23.40 9.54
N VAL A 384 19.50 23.50 9.59
CA VAL A 384 18.73 24.14 8.52
C VAL A 384 19.20 25.59 8.33
N GLY A 385 19.32 26.03 7.10
CA GLY A 385 19.83 27.34 6.70
C GLY A 385 21.34 27.37 6.37
N GLN A 386 22.04 26.25 6.48
CA GLN A 386 23.45 26.16 6.09
C GLN A 386 23.61 26.16 4.57
N LYS A 387 24.68 26.82 4.09
CA LYS A 387 25.03 26.80 2.67
C LYS A 387 25.57 25.44 2.26
N ALA A 388 25.15 24.99 1.07
CA ALA A 388 25.62 23.77 0.46
C ALA A 388 26.20 24.05 -0.93
N ILE A 389 27.35 23.48 -1.21
CA ILE A 389 28.03 23.54 -2.49
C ILE A 389 27.87 22.16 -3.14
N VAL A 390 27.24 22.12 -4.30
CA VAL A 390 26.93 20.85 -4.97
C VAL A 390 27.70 20.73 -6.27
N ARG A 391 28.45 19.64 -6.38
CA ARG A 391 29.21 19.26 -7.58
C ARG A 391 28.50 18.07 -8.24
N LEU A 392 28.06 18.27 -9.47
CA LEU A 392 27.43 17.23 -10.27
C LEU A 392 28.48 16.44 -11.04
N SER A 393 28.36 15.11 -11.04
CA SER A 393 29.34 14.22 -11.71
C SER A 393 29.39 14.41 -13.22
N ASN A 394 28.25 14.79 -13.83
CA ASN A 394 28.12 14.98 -15.28
C ASN A 394 28.67 16.36 -15.75
N TYR A 395 28.90 17.30 -14.83
CA TYR A 395 29.36 18.66 -15.14
C TYR A 395 30.59 18.99 -14.28
N PRO A 396 31.82 18.79 -14.80
CA PRO A 396 33.06 19.07 -14.07
C PRO A 396 33.10 20.50 -13.53
N ASP A 397 33.40 20.65 -12.24
CA ASP A 397 33.36 21.92 -11.51
C ASP A 397 34.31 22.97 -12.06
N ARG A 398 35.44 22.55 -12.67
CA ARG A 398 36.45 23.45 -13.28
C ARG A 398 35.93 24.12 -14.56
N GLU A 399 34.99 23.48 -15.30
CA GLU A 399 34.47 24.00 -16.56
C GLU A 399 33.12 24.67 -16.37
N PHE A 400 32.25 24.04 -15.59
CA PHE A 400 30.86 24.47 -15.43
C PHE A 400 30.62 25.25 -14.13
N GLY A 401 31.49 25.15 -13.13
CA GLY A 401 31.27 25.68 -11.80
C GLY A 401 30.48 24.73 -10.90
N VAL A 402 29.91 25.27 -9.81
CA VAL A 402 29.17 24.51 -8.80
C VAL A 402 27.76 25.08 -8.62
N LEU A 403 26.82 24.26 -8.16
CA LEU A 403 25.51 24.75 -7.77
C LEU A 403 25.56 25.18 -6.31
N GLU A 404 24.99 26.35 -6.02
CA GLU A 404 24.86 26.89 -4.67
C GLU A 404 23.45 26.62 -4.15
N GLY A 405 23.36 25.95 -3.00
CA GLY A 405 22.11 25.61 -2.36
C GLY A 405 22.07 25.98 -0.88
N GLU A 406 20.90 25.82 -0.29
CA GLU A 406 20.66 26.01 1.13
C GLU A 406 19.96 24.78 1.71
N LEU A 407 20.46 24.28 2.84
CA LEU A 407 19.91 23.14 3.54
C LEU A 407 18.55 23.51 4.15
N THR A 408 17.47 22.94 3.62
CA THR A 408 16.09 23.25 4.04
C THR A 408 15.53 22.24 5.00
N ASN A 409 15.94 20.96 4.89
CA ASN A 409 15.40 19.90 5.73
C ASN A 409 16.47 18.85 6.06
N ILE A 410 16.39 18.30 7.27
CA ILE A 410 17.23 17.20 7.76
C ILE A 410 16.32 16.12 8.29
N SER A 411 16.41 14.90 7.77
CA SER A 411 15.66 13.77 8.29
C SER A 411 15.99 13.51 9.77
N LYS A 412 14.96 13.28 10.58
CA LYS A 412 15.14 12.95 12.00
C LYS A 412 15.52 11.49 12.24
N THR A 413 15.27 10.64 11.25
CA THR A 413 15.56 9.21 11.29
C THR A 413 16.50 8.85 10.16
N PRO A 414 17.55 8.05 10.42
CA PRO A 414 18.39 7.52 9.35
C PRO A 414 17.60 6.55 8.47
N ASP A 415 18.05 6.38 7.23
CA ASP A 415 17.53 5.37 6.32
C ASP A 415 17.99 3.95 6.72
N SER A 416 17.61 2.92 5.95
CA SER A 416 17.95 1.52 6.18
C SER A 416 19.46 1.24 6.17
N GLU A 417 20.26 2.14 5.60
CA GLU A 417 21.71 2.07 5.49
C GLU A 417 22.44 2.91 6.56
N GLY A 418 21.69 3.61 7.42
CA GLY A 418 22.23 4.45 8.48
C GLY A 418 22.61 5.87 8.06
N PHE A 419 22.22 6.32 6.87
CA PHE A 419 22.43 7.68 6.38
C PHE A 419 21.26 8.59 6.74
N LEU A 420 21.55 9.86 7.05
CA LEU A 420 20.53 10.91 7.15
C LEU A 420 20.28 11.53 5.79
N VAL A 421 19.00 11.65 5.45
CA VAL A 421 18.57 12.31 4.22
C VAL A 421 18.44 13.80 4.47
N LEU A 422 19.10 14.58 3.62
CA LEU A 422 19.13 16.04 3.63
C LEU A 422 18.42 16.55 2.38
N GLU A 423 17.66 17.63 2.51
CA GLU A 423 17.06 18.33 1.37
C GLU A 423 17.68 19.72 1.26
N ILE A 424 18.24 20.02 0.08
CA ILE A 424 18.90 21.27 -0.22
C ILE A 424 18.10 21.95 -1.33
N SER A 425 17.63 23.16 -1.08
CA SER A 425 16.97 23.99 -2.09
C SER A 425 18.02 24.69 -2.94
N LEU A 426 17.66 24.96 -4.20
CA LEU A 426 18.47 25.68 -5.17
C LEU A 426 17.83 27.04 -5.48
N PRO A 427 18.16 28.13 -4.77
CA PRO A 427 17.55 29.43 -4.98
C PRO A 427 17.77 30.01 -6.38
N LYS A 428 18.90 29.65 -7.01
CA LYS A 428 19.26 30.06 -8.38
C LYS A 428 18.91 28.99 -9.40
N GLN A 429 18.05 28.02 -9.04
CA GLN A 429 17.69 26.86 -9.87
C GLN A 429 18.95 26.13 -10.35
N LEU A 430 19.07 25.84 -11.65
CA LEU A 430 20.24 25.14 -12.23
C LEU A 430 21.33 26.07 -12.73
N THR A 431 21.37 27.32 -12.27
CA THR A 431 22.43 28.26 -12.64
C THR A 431 23.64 28.05 -11.74
N THR A 432 24.78 27.76 -12.32
CA THR A 432 26.03 27.52 -11.62
C THR A 432 26.69 28.81 -11.11
N SER A 433 27.74 28.69 -10.32
CA SER A 433 28.59 29.81 -9.84
C SER A 433 29.26 30.59 -11.00
N PHE A 434 29.37 30.00 -12.18
CA PHE A 434 29.91 30.68 -13.40
C PHE A 434 28.80 31.32 -14.23
N GLY A 435 27.53 31.25 -13.80
CA GLY A 435 26.38 31.81 -14.54
C GLY A 435 25.93 30.95 -15.71
N ILE A 436 26.34 29.68 -15.77
CA ILE A 436 25.93 28.73 -16.82
C ILE A 436 24.67 28.04 -16.34
N GLU A 437 23.62 28.02 -17.16
CA GLU A 437 22.40 27.29 -16.92
C GLU A 437 22.56 25.84 -17.41
N LEU A 438 22.42 24.87 -16.50
CA LEU A 438 22.57 23.45 -16.80
C LEU A 438 21.25 22.89 -17.29
N GLU A 439 21.30 22.02 -18.31
CA GLU A 439 20.15 21.24 -18.74
C GLU A 439 19.82 20.16 -17.70
N PHE A 440 18.58 20.13 -17.26
CA PHE A 440 18.11 19.09 -16.33
C PHE A 440 18.09 17.74 -17.03
N GLN A 441 18.86 16.81 -16.51
CA GLN A 441 18.75 15.39 -16.82
C GLN A 441 18.26 14.65 -15.58
N GLN A 442 17.53 13.58 -15.81
CA GLN A 442 16.95 12.80 -14.72
C GLN A 442 18.06 12.17 -13.85
N GLU A 443 17.95 12.32 -12.53
CA GLU A 443 18.87 11.71 -11.54
C GLU A 443 20.35 12.04 -11.79
N MET A 444 20.70 13.31 -11.86
CA MET A 444 22.11 13.70 -11.88
C MET A 444 22.70 13.49 -10.48
N PHE A 445 23.68 12.61 -10.41
CA PHE A 445 24.42 12.32 -9.19
C PHE A 445 25.57 13.28 -9.00
N GLY A 446 25.99 13.46 -7.75
CA GLY A 446 27.10 14.31 -7.39
C GLY A 446 27.43 14.25 -5.91
N THR A 447 28.16 15.24 -5.44
CA THR A 447 28.50 15.42 -4.04
C THR A 447 28.02 16.78 -3.55
N ALA A 448 27.41 16.82 -2.36
CA ALA A 448 27.06 18.04 -1.67
C ALA A 448 28.02 18.26 -0.49
N GLU A 449 28.65 19.42 -0.43
CA GLU A 449 29.46 19.86 0.67
C GLU A 449 28.69 20.90 1.47
N ILE A 450 28.25 20.54 2.68
CA ILE A 450 27.51 21.42 3.57
C ILE A 450 28.48 22.15 4.47
N VAL A 451 28.49 23.48 4.42
CA VAL A 451 29.31 24.35 5.24
C VAL A 451 28.70 24.43 6.64
N THR A 452 29.38 23.83 7.64
CA THR A 452 28.81 23.72 8.99
C THR A 452 29.17 24.91 9.87
N GLU A 453 30.47 25.08 10.16
CA GLU A 453 30.97 26.16 11.01
C GLU A 453 32.31 26.66 10.45
N ASP A 454 32.50 27.96 10.53
CA ASP A 454 33.82 28.58 10.24
C ASP A 454 34.74 28.40 11.46
N LEU A 455 35.51 27.33 11.49
CA LEU A 455 36.53 27.13 12.52
C LEU A 455 37.76 27.94 12.18
N ARG A 456 38.36 28.64 13.21
CA ARG A 456 39.63 29.28 13.06
C ARG A 456 40.74 28.22 13.00
N LEU A 457 41.76 28.47 12.23
CA LEU A 457 42.87 27.51 12.04
C LEU A 457 43.53 27.16 13.40
N LEU A 458 43.58 28.11 14.32
CA LEU A 458 44.06 27.93 15.70
C LEU A 458 43.14 26.94 16.47
N GLU A 459 41.83 27.03 16.35
CA GLU A 459 40.86 26.15 17.02
C GLU A 459 41.04 24.72 16.53
N ARG A 460 41.23 24.54 15.23
CA ARG A 460 41.44 23.22 14.60
C ARG A 460 42.73 22.56 15.09
N LEU A 461 43.83 23.33 15.20
CA LEU A 461 45.09 22.84 15.78
C LEU A 461 44.90 22.40 17.24
N LEU A 462 44.19 23.20 18.04
CA LEU A 462 43.91 22.86 19.44
C LEU A 462 43.00 21.65 19.59
N TYR A 463 42.01 21.46 18.70
CA TYR A 463 41.18 20.25 18.67
C TYR A 463 41.98 18.99 18.34
N GLN A 464 42.90 19.05 17.35
CA GLN A 464 43.78 17.94 17.02
C GLN A 464 44.75 17.58 18.17
N LEU A 465 45.33 18.57 18.85
CA LEU A 465 46.18 18.37 20.03
C LEU A 465 45.39 17.76 21.20
N ARG A 466 44.16 18.19 21.43
CA ARG A 466 43.26 17.61 22.45
C ARG A 466 42.89 16.17 22.16
N ASP A 467 42.71 15.82 20.89
CA ASP A 467 42.40 14.45 20.48
C ASP A 467 43.56 13.50 20.66
N LEU A 468 44.81 14.00 20.41
CA LEU A 468 46.04 13.26 20.70
C LEU A 468 46.26 13.01 22.19
N THR A 469 45.88 13.96 23.05
CA THR A 469 46.03 13.83 24.52
C THR A 469 44.92 12.96 25.14
N ARG A 470 43.77 12.77 24.47
CA ARG A 470 42.67 11.91 24.93
C ARG A 470 42.82 10.47 24.48
N ARG A 471 43.66 10.17 23.49
CA ARG A 471 43.99 8.79 23.09
C ARG A 471 45.11 8.23 23.96
N THR A 472 44.90 8.11 25.28
CA THR A 472 45.68 7.22 26.12
C THR A 472 45.27 5.77 25.83
N PRO A 473 46.23 4.85 25.60
CA PRO A 473 45.91 3.48 25.21
C PRO A 473 45.34 2.71 26.39
N GLN A 474 44.08 2.39 26.38
CA GLN A 474 43.54 1.23 27.10
C GLN A 474 43.81 -0.02 26.25
N ALA A 475 45.01 -0.51 26.31
CA ALA A 475 45.35 -1.85 25.83
C ALA A 475 46.50 -2.38 26.70
N THR A 476 46.17 -3.03 27.81
CA THR A 476 46.90 -4.18 28.38
C THR A 476 46.33 -4.51 29.76
N ALA A 477 45.15 -5.12 29.80
CA ALA A 477 44.72 -5.86 31.00
C ALA A 477 43.58 -6.85 30.63
N ALA A 478 43.92 -7.84 29.82
CA ALA A 478 43.09 -9.04 29.69
C ALA A 478 43.88 -10.18 29.05
N GLN A 479 45.00 -10.55 29.69
CA GLN A 479 45.61 -11.88 29.51
C GLN A 479 46.32 -12.21 30.82
N ASN A 480 45.59 -12.75 31.76
CA ASN A 480 46.04 -13.68 32.81
C ASN A 480 44.87 -13.91 33.78
N GLU A 481 44.03 -14.82 33.43
CA GLU A 481 43.27 -15.65 34.36
C GLU A 481 42.53 -16.72 33.50
N GLY A 482 43.10 -17.91 33.51
CA GLY A 482 42.54 -19.04 32.84
C GLY A 482 43.49 -20.24 33.00
N ASN A 483 43.57 -20.71 34.24
CA ASN A 483 44.03 -22.06 34.54
C ASN A 483 42.83 -22.90 34.93
#